data_f17f71d326099c16bab04010928954b1
#
_entry.id   f17f71d326099c16bab04010928954b1
#
_cell.length_a   1.000
_cell.length_b   1.000
_cell.length_c   1.000
_cell.angle_alpha   90.00
_cell.angle_beta   90.00
_cell.angle_gamma   90.00
#
_symmetry.space_group_name_H-M   'P 1'
#
loop_
_entity.id
_entity.type
_entity.pdbx_description
1 polymer ?
#
loop_
_entity_poly.entity_id
_entity_poly.type
_entity_poly.pdbx_seq_one_letter_code
_entity_poly.pdbx_strand_id
1 'polypeptide(L)'
;MNYQVGTPGRIVVARFNDGDDILGGLEEIARRENLRAAAFHLVGAMKGGRYVVGPEREEIPPVPVWRQLAESHEAVGFGTIFWEGDRPKVHYHGAFGKRDQVKVGCLREASEAFLVLEAVITEIVGVTARRELDEASGMVLLTLENKESP
;
A
#
# COMPACT_ATOMS: atom_id res chain seq x y z
N MET A 1 -3.22 -4.39 -21.66
CA MET A 1 -3.57 -4.81 -20.28
C MET A 1 -2.88 -6.15 -20.03
N ASN A 2 -2.16 -6.27 -18.91
CA ASN A 2 -1.49 -7.51 -18.50
C ASN A 2 -2.17 -8.03 -17.23
N TYR A 3 -2.31 -9.35 -17.10
CA TYR A 3 -2.87 -9.98 -15.92
C TYR A 3 -2.30 -11.37 -15.68
N GLN A 4 -2.39 -11.83 -14.44
CA GLN A 4 -2.13 -13.22 -14.06
C GLN A 4 -3.28 -13.70 -13.16
N VAL A 5 -3.53 -15.01 -13.19
CA VAL A 5 -4.54 -15.66 -12.35
C VAL A 5 -3.84 -16.33 -11.18
N GLY A 6 -4.28 -16.03 -9.98
CA GLY A 6 -3.83 -16.63 -8.72
C GLY A 6 -4.99 -17.11 -7.87
N THR A 7 -4.68 -17.63 -6.70
CA THR A 7 -5.64 -18.05 -5.69
C THR A 7 -5.34 -17.37 -4.35
N PRO A 8 -6.35 -17.22 -3.45
CA PRO A 8 -6.08 -16.79 -2.09
C PRO A 8 -5.21 -17.82 -1.36
N GLY A 9 -4.23 -17.32 -0.63
CA GLY A 9 -3.40 -18.10 0.29
C GLY A 9 -3.79 -17.86 1.74
N ARG A 10 -2.78 -17.66 2.61
CA ARG A 10 -2.96 -17.40 4.04
C ARG A 10 -3.66 -16.06 4.28
N ILE A 11 -4.36 -15.97 5.40
CA ILE A 11 -4.89 -14.71 5.91
C ILE A 11 -4.09 -14.33 7.16
N VAL A 12 -3.61 -13.11 7.21
CA VAL A 12 -2.97 -12.52 8.39
C VAL A 12 -3.86 -11.41 8.92
N VAL A 13 -4.18 -11.48 10.20
CA VAL A 13 -4.89 -10.40 10.92
C VAL A 13 -3.88 -9.70 11.81
N ALA A 14 -3.72 -8.41 11.63
CA ALA A 14 -2.80 -7.60 12.42
C ALA A 14 -3.55 -6.45 13.11
N ARG A 15 -3.09 -6.13 14.31
CA ARG A 15 -3.54 -4.98 15.09
C ARG A 15 -2.33 -4.08 15.34
N PHE A 16 -2.45 -2.83 14.92
CA PHE A 16 -1.51 -1.77 15.24
C PHE A 16 -1.99 -1.02 16.48
N ASN A 17 -1.09 -0.80 17.42
CA ASN A 17 -1.35 -0.02 18.62
C ASN A 17 -1.02 1.45 18.40
N ASP A 18 -1.36 2.27 19.36
CA ASP A 18 -1.08 3.72 19.32
C ASP A 18 0.41 3.99 19.10
N GLY A 19 0.75 4.72 18.03
CA GLY A 19 2.11 5.07 17.66
C GLY A 19 2.84 4.06 16.76
N ASP A 20 2.29 2.89 16.48
CA ASP A 20 2.92 1.94 15.56
C ASP A 20 2.95 2.52 14.13
N ASP A 21 4.08 2.33 13.44
CA ASP A 21 4.21 2.68 12.03
C ASP A 21 3.42 1.69 11.15
N ILE A 22 2.41 2.21 10.44
CA ILE A 22 1.48 1.40 9.67
C ILE A 22 2.18 0.80 8.44
N LEU A 23 2.85 1.62 7.63
CA LEU A 23 3.48 1.14 6.38
C LEU A 23 4.67 0.24 6.69
N GLY A 24 5.54 0.66 7.60
CA GLY A 24 6.69 -0.16 8.02
C GLY A 24 6.28 -1.46 8.71
N GLY A 25 5.22 -1.44 9.50
CA GLY A 25 4.67 -2.64 10.13
C GLY A 25 4.10 -3.65 9.13
N LEU A 26 3.40 -3.18 8.09
CA LEU A 26 2.94 -4.05 7.00
C LEU A 26 4.10 -4.66 6.21
N GLU A 27 5.16 -3.90 5.94
CA GLU A 27 6.38 -4.40 5.30
C GLU A 27 7.10 -5.42 6.17
N GLU A 28 7.15 -5.20 7.48
CA GLU A 28 7.74 -6.14 8.43
C GLU A 28 6.95 -7.45 8.52
N ILE A 29 5.62 -7.41 8.57
CA ILE A 29 4.76 -8.59 8.51
C ILE A 29 5.03 -9.36 7.23
N ALA A 30 5.07 -8.68 6.08
CA ALA A 30 5.32 -9.32 4.79
C ALA A 30 6.71 -10.00 4.75
N ARG A 31 7.70 -9.41 5.38
CA ARG A 31 9.06 -9.99 5.48
C ARG A 31 9.07 -11.23 6.37
N ARG A 32 8.53 -11.14 7.59
CA ARG A 32 8.50 -12.25 8.56
C ARG A 32 7.73 -13.45 8.04
N GLU A 33 6.60 -13.19 7.39
CA GLU A 33 5.72 -14.23 6.84
C GLU A 33 6.09 -14.65 5.42
N ASN A 34 7.11 -14.03 4.81
CA ASN A 34 7.52 -14.23 3.41
C ASN A 34 6.33 -14.10 2.44
N LEU A 35 5.48 -13.10 2.65
CA LEU A 35 4.38 -12.78 1.73
C LEU A 35 4.91 -12.08 0.49
N ARG A 36 5.06 -12.80 -0.60
CA ARG A 36 5.62 -12.25 -1.86
C ARG A 36 4.64 -11.39 -2.64
N ALA A 37 3.38 -11.73 -2.57
CA ALA A 37 2.27 -11.01 -3.17
C ALA A 37 1.09 -11.04 -2.20
N ALA A 38 0.51 -9.90 -1.89
CA ALA A 38 -0.65 -9.81 -1.02
C ALA A 38 -1.51 -8.58 -1.31
N ALA A 39 -2.77 -8.66 -0.96
CA ALA A 39 -3.69 -7.54 -0.87
C ALA A 39 -4.11 -7.36 0.59
N PHE A 40 -4.44 -6.13 1.01
CA PHE A 40 -4.88 -5.89 2.37
C PHE A 40 -5.93 -4.78 2.47
N HIS A 41 -6.72 -4.85 3.52
CA HIS A 41 -7.64 -3.82 3.95
C HIS A 41 -7.17 -3.25 5.27
N LEU A 42 -7.35 -1.93 5.47
CA LEU A 42 -7.11 -1.25 6.73
C LEU A 42 -8.40 -0.58 7.22
N VAL A 43 -8.62 -0.64 8.53
CA VAL A 43 -9.68 0.10 9.22
C VAL A 43 -9.21 0.53 10.59
N GLY A 44 -9.47 1.77 10.97
CA GLY A 44 -9.11 2.33 12.26
C GLY A 44 -8.70 3.79 12.15
N ALA A 45 -7.94 4.29 13.12
CA ALA A 45 -7.52 5.67 13.14
C ALA A 45 -6.00 5.83 12.99
N MET A 46 -5.58 6.94 12.38
CA MET A 46 -4.17 7.30 12.24
C MET A 46 -3.90 8.73 12.71
N LYS A 47 -2.73 8.96 13.32
CA LYS A 47 -2.34 10.27 13.86
C LYS A 47 -1.99 11.29 12.79
N GLY A 48 -1.42 10.83 11.69
CA GLY A 48 -0.95 11.71 10.65
C GLY A 48 -0.42 10.90 9.47
N GLY A 49 0.10 11.60 8.48
CA GLY A 49 0.71 10.97 7.32
C GLY A 49 0.91 11.94 6.17
N ARG A 50 1.82 11.58 5.26
CA ARG A 50 1.97 12.30 3.98
C ARG A 50 1.46 11.41 2.85
N TYR A 51 0.63 11.97 2.01
CA TYR A 51 -0.02 11.25 0.93
C TYR A 51 -0.04 12.06 -0.37
N VAL A 52 -0.17 11.35 -1.49
CA VAL A 52 -0.22 11.93 -2.83
C VAL A 52 -1.66 11.86 -3.34
N VAL A 53 -2.15 12.98 -3.88
CA VAL A 53 -3.51 13.11 -4.43
C VAL A 53 -3.56 13.08 -5.96
N GLY A 54 -2.51 12.59 -6.59
CA GLY A 54 -2.34 12.49 -8.03
C GLY A 54 -1.18 13.34 -8.54
N PRO A 55 -0.98 13.42 -9.85
CA PRO A 55 0.01 14.27 -10.47
C PRO A 55 -0.48 15.71 -10.57
N GLU A 56 0.43 16.68 -10.63
CA GLU A 56 0.10 18.08 -10.88
C GLU A 56 -0.49 18.28 -12.30
N ARG A 57 0.04 17.50 -13.26
CA ARG A 57 -0.42 17.44 -14.65
C ARG A 57 -0.34 16.02 -15.18
N GLU A 58 -1.05 15.72 -16.25
CA GLU A 58 -0.99 14.43 -16.96
C GLU A 58 0.26 14.35 -17.86
N GLU A 59 1.44 14.40 -17.24
CA GLU A 59 2.74 14.38 -17.89
C GLU A 59 3.57 13.20 -17.36
N ILE A 60 4.54 12.71 -18.14
CA ILE A 60 5.48 11.66 -17.75
C ILE A 60 6.91 12.21 -17.88
N PRO A 61 7.73 12.17 -16.81
CA PRO A 61 7.44 11.64 -15.46
C PRO A 61 6.45 12.54 -14.67
N PRO A 62 5.56 11.94 -13.86
CA PRO A 62 4.56 12.70 -13.14
C PRO A 62 5.17 13.45 -11.95
N VAL A 63 4.74 14.69 -11.73
CA VAL A 63 5.06 15.46 -10.53
C VAL A 63 3.98 15.25 -9.49
N PRO A 64 4.26 14.59 -8.34
CA PRO A 64 3.24 14.26 -7.36
C PRO A 64 2.76 15.48 -6.58
N VAL A 65 1.45 15.61 -6.40
CA VAL A 65 0.86 16.62 -5.51
C VAL A 65 0.77 16.05 -4.10
N TRP A 66 1.65 16.52 -3.23
CA TRP A 66 1.70 16.10 -1.85
C TRP A 66 0.69 16.82 -0.96
N ARG A 67 0.15 16.10 0.01
CA ARG A 67 -0.70 16.62 1.10
C ARG A 67 -0.29 15.97 2.41
N GLN A 68 -0.68 16.62 3.51
CA GLN A 68 -0.40 16.14 4.85
C GLN A 68 -1.70 16.02 5.67
N LEU A 69 -1.78 14.95 6.44
CA LEU A 69 -2.71 14.80 7.53
C LEU A 69 -2.01 15.32 8.80
N ALA A 70 -2.39 16.51 9.26
CA ALA A 70 -1.73 17.17 10.39
C ALA A 70 -2.31 16.77 11.77
N GLU A 71 -3.38 15.97 11.75
CA GLU A 71 -4.10 15.54 12.96
C GLU A 71 -4.68 14.14 12.76
N SER A 72 -5.25 13.55 13.80
CA SER A 72 -5.86 12.22 13.71
C SER A 72 -7.09 12.20 12.81
N HIS A 73 -7.22 11.14 12.03
CA HIS A 73 -8.33 10.87 11.11
C HIS A 73 -8.75 9.41 11.25
N GLU A 74 -10.04 9.13 11.04
CA GLU A 74 -10.47 7.78 10.71
C GLU A 74 -9.92 7.40 9.34
N ALA A 75 -9.46 6.16 9.20
CA ALA A 75 -8.86 5.65 7.99
C ALA A 75 -9.52 4.34 7.56
N VAL A 76 -9.86 4.25 6.30
CA VAL A 76 -10.27 3.01 5.64
C VAL A 76 -9.62 2.96 4.27
N GLY A 77 -9.16 1.79 3.86
CA GLY A 77 -8.59 1.70 2.51
C GLY A 77 -8.12 0.30 2.14
N PHE A 78 -7.55 0.26 0.95
CA PHE A 78 -7.08 -0.95 0.31
C PHE A 78 -5.64 -0.75 -0.17
N GLY A 79 -4.85 -1.81 -0.08
CA GLY A 79 -3.49 -1.80 -0.58
C GLY A 79 -3.00 -3.14 -1.07
N THR A 80 -1.81 -3.11 -1.62
CA THR A 80 -1.09 -4.28 -2.10
C THR A 80 0.33 -4.30 -1.57
N ILE A 81 0.87 -5.50 -1.41
CA ILE A 81 2.27 -5.75 -1.06
C ILE A 81 2.87 -6.59 -2.17
N PHE A 82 3.89 -6.05 -2.83
CA PHE A 82 4.76 -6.76 -3.77
C PHE A 82 6.20 -6.36 -3.48
N TRP A 83 7.15 -7.19 -3.86
CA TRP A 83 8.54 -6.97 -3.53
C TRP A 83 9.30 -6.23 -4.63
N GLU A 84 10.19 -5.33 -4.22
CA GLU A 84 11.23 -4.71 -5.03
C GLU A 84 12.56 -5.34 -4.61
N GLY A 85 13.11 -6.20 -5.49
CA GLY A 85 14.26 -7.02 -5.11
C GLY A 85 14.00 -7.88 -3.87
N ASP A 86 14.72 -7.62 -2.78
CA ASP A 86 14.65 -8.31 -1.50
C ASP A 86 13.77 -7.62 -0.45
N ARG A 87 13.06 -6.54 -0.82
CA ARG A 87 12.28 -5.71 0.10
C ARG A 87 10.80 -5.70 -0.26
N PRO A 88 9.90 -6.00 0.69
CA PRO A 88 8.48 -5.75 0.49
C PRO A 88 8.21 -4.26 0.31
N LYS A 89 7.27 -3.92 -0.56
CA LYS A 89 6.80 -2.56 -0.82
C LYS A 89 5.30 -2.51 -0.71
N VAL A 90 4.83 -1.64 0.17
CA VAL A 90 3.41 -1.36 0.34
C VAL A 90 2.96 -0.28 -0.64
N HIS A 91 1.81 -0.50 -1.27
CA HIS A 91 1.09 0.52 -2.02
C HIS A 91 -0.33 0.60 -1.46
N TYR A 92 -0.66 1.71 -0.81
CA TYR A 92 -1.91 1.88 -0.08
C TYR A 92 -2.64 3.16 -0.49
N HIS A 93 -3.89 3.02 -0.87
CA HIS A 93 -4.83 4.12 -1.07
C HIS A 93 -5.88 4.09 0.03
N GLY A 94 -6.03 5.21 0.71
CA GLY A 94 -6.97 5.36 1.81
C GLY A 94 -7.89 6.55 1.67
N ALA A 95 -9.05 6.43 2.31
CA ALA A 95 -9.92 7.54 2.64
C ALA A 95 -9.69 7.90 4.11
N PHE A 96 -9.45 9.18 4.37
CA PHE A 96 -9.11 9.72 5.68
C PHE A 96 -10.17 10.73 6.08
N GLY A 97 -11.04 10.32 6.99
CA GLY A 97 -12.20 11.08 7.43
C GLY A 97 -11.96 11.83 8.73
N LYS A 98 -12.40 13.09 8.79
CA LYS A 98 -12.48 13.83 10.04
C LYS A 98 -13.63 14.83 9.98
N ARG A 99 -14.54 14.75 10.97
CA ARG A 99 -15.79 15.52 10.96
C ARG A 99 -16.55 15.26 9.64
N ASP A 100 -16.90 16.30 8.91
CA ASP A 100 -17.66 16.22 7.66
C ASP A 100 -16.75 16.22 6.40
N GLN A 101 -15.43 16.06 6.57
CA GLN A 101 -14.46 16.08 5.47
C GLN A 101 -13.81 14.73 5.27
N VAL A 102 -13.64 14.34 4.01
CA VAL A 102 -12.91 13.15 3.60
C VAL A 102 -11.81 13.55 2.64
N LYS A 103 -10.62 13.04 2.90
CA LYS A 103 -9.44 13.16 2.02
C LYS A 103 -9.13 11.78 1.48
N VAL A 104 -8.78 11.68 0.20
CA VAL A 104 -8.43 10.40 -0.44
C VAL A 104 -7.08 10.55 -1.13
N GLY A 105 -6.24 9.53 -1.02
CA GLY A 105 -4.97 9.51 -1.74
C GLY A 105 -4.08 8.33 -1.41
N CYS A 106 -2.90 8.33 -2.03
CA CYS A 106 -1.87 7.33 -1.83
C CYS A 106 -0.99 7.70 -0.63
N LEU A 107 -1.11 6.97 0.47
CA LEU A 107 -0.27 7.17 1.65
C LEU A 107 1.17 6.75 1.34
N ARG A 108 2.14 7.58 1.70
CA ARG A 108 3.54 7.38 1.33
C ARG A 108 4.50 7.41 2.51
N GLU A 109 4.26 8.26 3.47
CA GLU A 109 5.22 8.54 4.54
C GLU A 109 4.52 8.88 5.86
N ALA A 110 5.25 8.73 6.98
CA ALA A 110 4.86 9.19 8.31
C ALA A 110 3.47 8.71 8.75
N SER A 111 3.25 7.40 8.69
CA SER A 111 1.96 6.77 8.95
C SER A 111 1.92 6.13 10.34
N GLU A 112 1.43 6.84 11.34
CA GLU A 112 1.29 6.30 12.70
C GLU A 112 -0.16 5.98 13.02
N ALA A 113 -0.40 4.81 13.63
CA ALA A 113 -1.71 4.45 14.16
C ALA A 113 -2.09 5.34 15.34
N PHE A 114 -3.37 5.69 15.45
CA PHE A 114 -3.95 6.35 16.62
C PHE A 114 -4.89 5.40 17.32
N LEU A 115 -4.65 5.17 18.60
CA LEU A 115 -5.39 4.25 19.46
C LEU A 115 -5.33 2.81 18.96
N VAL A 116 -5.98 2.50 17.82
CA VAL A 116 -5.99 1.18 17.19
C VAL A 116 -6.25 1.30 15.68
N LEU A 117 -5.55 0.45 14.93
CA LEU A 117 -5.81 0.23 13.50
C LEU A 117 -5.67 -1.26 13.22
N GLU A 118 -6.57 -1.80 12.44
CA GLU A 118 -6.64 -3.22 12.10
C GLU A 118 -6.32 -3.42 10.62
N ALA A 119 -5.57 -4.48 10.33
CA ALA A 119 -5.26 -4.91 8.97
C ALA A 119 -5.68 -6.37 8.76
N VAL A 120 -6.36 -6.62 7.65
CA VAL A 120 -6.60 -7.97 7.13
C VAL A 120 -5.83 -8.12 5.84
N ILE A 121 -4.84 -9.01 5.83
CA ILE A 121 -3.92 -9.23 4.71
C ILE A 121 -4.23 -10.60 4.12
N THR A 122 -4.48 -10.66 2.82
CA THR A 122 -4.70 -11.90 2.07
C THR A 122 -3.52 -12.15 1.15
N GLU A 123 -2.81 -13.25 1.36
CA GLU A 123 -1.77 -13.72 0.45
C GLU A 123 -2.35 -14.08 -0.92
N ILE A 124 -1.61 -13.74 -1.98
CA ILE A 124 -1.94 -14.10 -3.35
C ILE A 124 -0.93 -15.15 -3.84
N VAL A 125 -1.39 -16.35 -4.14
CA VAL A 125 -0.57 -17.48 -4.54
C VAL A 125 -0.71 -17.74 -6.04
N GLY A 126 0.37 -18.17 -6.69
CA GLY A 126 0.37 -18.55 -8.11
C GLY A 126 0.58 -17.39 -9.09
N VAL A 127 0.90 -16.19 -8.59
CA VAL A 127 1.32 -15.05 -9.41
C VAL A 127 2.80 -14.80 -9.27
N THR A 128 3.42 -14.32 -10.35
CA THR A 128 4.81 -13.84 -10.35
C THR A 128 4.77 -12.35 -10.68
N ALA A 129 4.78 -11.55 -9.63
CA ALA A 129 4.65 -10.11 -9.72
C ALA A 129 5.67 -9.44 -8.78
N ARG A 130 6.25 -8.35 -9.23
CA ARG A 130 7.23 -7.57 -8.46
C ARG A 130 7.13 -6.09 -8.76
N ARG A 131 7.80 -5.28 -7.95
CA ARG A 131 7.94 -3.86 -8.20
C ARG A 131 9.27 -3.60 -8.88
N GLU A 132 9.24 -2.84 -9.98
CA GLU A 132 10.42 -2.48 -10.77
C GLU A 132 10.36 -1.02 -11.18
N LEU A 133 11.54 -0.42 -11.32
CA LEU A 133 11.66 0.93 -11.86
C LEU A 133 11.23 0.93 -13.33
N ASP A 134 10.22 1.72 -13.64
CA ASP A 134 9.82 2.03 -15.02
C ASP A 134 10.59 3.29 -15.46
N GLU A 135 11.51 3.12 -16.40
CA GLU A 135 12.41 4.19 -16.86
C GLU A 135 11.64 5.38 -17.47
N ALA A 136 10.52 5.11 -18.12
CA ALA A 136 9.75 6.15 -18.80
C ALA A 136 9.08 7.09 -17.79
N SER A 137 8.48 6.54 -16.73
CA SER A 137 7.81 7.33 -15.70
C SER A 137 8.71 7.70 -14.52
N GLY A 138 9.88 7.05 -14.37
CA GLY A 138 10.74 7.18 -13.19
C GLY A 138 10.12 6.65 -11.90
N MET A 139 9.05 5.85 -12.00
CA MET A 139 8.31 5.30 -10.86
C MET A 139 8.55 3.80 -10.71
N VAL A 140 8.49 3.33 -9.47
CA VAL A 140 8.51 1.89 -9.16
C VAL A 140 7.09 1.36 -9.33
N LEU A 141 6.84 0.64 -10.42
CA LEU A 141 5.54 0.12 -10.81
C LEU A 141 5.43 -1.39 -10.60
N LEU A 142 4.19 -1.90 -10.65
CA LEU A 142 3.93 -3.33 -10.64
C LEU A 142 4.25 -3.93 -12.01
N THR A 143 5.16 -4.89 -12.03
CA THR A 143 5.51 -5.69 -13.22
C THR A 143 5.02 -7.11 -13.02
N LEU A 144 4.35 -7.65 -14.02
CA LEU A 144 3.93 -9.05 -14.09
C LEU A 144 4.88 -9.79 -15.04
N GLU A 145 5.53 -10.84 -14.57
CA GLU A 145 6.31 -11.69 -15.46
C GLU A 145 5.38 -12.37 -16.45
N ASN A 146 5.65 -12.22 -17.75
CA ASN A 146 4.93 -12.98 -18.75
C ASN A 146 5.25 -14.47 -18.53
N LYS A 147 4.26 -15.27 -18.15
CA LYS A 147 4.38 -16.71 -18.36
C LYS A 147 4.43 -16.89 -19.86
N GLU A 148 5.56 -17.33 -20.40
CA GLU A 148 5.61 -17.82 -21.77
C GLU A 148 4.46 -18.82 -21.90
N SER A 149 3.54 -18.52 -22.82
CA SER A 149 2.46 -19.46 -23.13
C SER A 149 3.12 -20.71 -23.72
N PRO A 150 2.76 -21.90 -23.26
CA PRO A 150 3.29 -23.16 -23.79
C PRO A 150 2.95 -23.34 -25.26
#